data_5beffc758a518ed62e33211adf79312b
#
_entry.id   5beffc758a518ed62e33211adf79312b
#
_cell.length_a   1.000
_cell.length_b   1.000
_cell.length_c   1.000
_cell.angle_alpha   90.00
_cell.angle_beta   90.00
_cell.angle_gamma   90.00
#
_symmetry.space_group_name_H-M   'P 1'
#
loop_
_entity.id
_entity.type
_entity.pdbx_description
1 polymer ?
#
loop_
_entity_poly.entity_id
_entity_poly.type
_entity_poly.pdbx_seq_one_letter_code
_entity_poly.pdbx_strand_id
1 'polypeptide(L)'
;MSITEKSDEEIIKIAEPIWANLVKSSNIKDYGSFTKDLSSQMLYGANEVELGKQWANNELISTLSEGCKAFGCIRRGLHVTILYKQTSTKIPGEFLGRLVLGDEGELVKVFGATIF
;
A
#
# COMPACT_ATOMS: atom_id res chain seq x y z
N MET A 1 -6.04 18.45 10.14
CA MET A 1 -5.71 18.73 8.73
C MET A 1 -5.84 17.44 7.92
N SER A 2 -6.58 17.49 6.83
CA SER A 2 -6.77 16.34 5.94
C SER A 2 -5.46 15.96 5.25
N ILE A 3 -5.30 14.67 4.95
CA ILE A 3 -4.13 14.17 4.23
C ILE A 3 -3.92 14.91 2.90
N THR A 4 -5.01 15.27 2.21
CA THR A 4 -4.93 15.98 0.92
C THR A 4 -4.42 17.41 1.03
N GLU A 5 -4.42 17.98 2.23
CA GLU A 5 -3.95 19.35 2.46
C GLU A 5 -2.45 19.42 2.80
N LYS A 6 -1.82 18.29 3.00
CA LYS A 6 -0.39 18.22 3.31
C LYS A 6 0.45 18.36 2.04
N SER A 7 1.73 18.71 2.21
CA SER A 7 2.65 18.77 1.08
C SER A 7 2.96 17.39 0.54
N ASP A 8 3.44 17.30 -0.69
CA ASP A 8 3.87 16.02 -1.27
C ASP A 8 4.91 15.34 -0.40
N GLU A 9 5.86 16.11 0.12
CA GLU A 9 6.92 15.59 0.98
C GLU A 9 6.35 14.98 2.26
N GLU A 10 5.41 15.66 2.90
CA GLU A 10 4.76 15.15 4.11
C GLU A 10 3.94 13.89 3.83
N ILE A 11 3.22 13.87 2.70
CA ILE A 11 2.42 12.72 2.29
C ILE A 11 3.30 11.51 2.08
N ILE A 12 4.41 11.68 1.35
CA ILE A 12 5.35 10.59 1.06
C ILE A 12 5.97 10.07 2.36
N LYS A 13 6.26 10.95 3.30
CA LYS A 13 6.81 10.57 4.60
C LYS A 13 5.81 9.74 5.42
N ILE A 14 4.53 10.12 5.39
CA ILE A 14 3.47 9.35 6.05
C ILE A 14 3.32 7.98 5.41
N ALA A 15 3.39 7.93 4.08
CA ALA A 15 3.22 6.70 3.32
C ALA A 15 4.36 5.69 3.53
N GLU A 16 5.57 6.15 3.77
CA GLU A 16 6.76 5.29 3.82
C GLU A 16 6.62 4.10 4.78
N PRO A 17 6.29 4.27 6.07
CA PRO A 17 6.14 3.12 6.95
C PRO A 17 4.93 2.26 6.60
N ILE A 18 3.88 2.85 6.03
CA ILE A 18 2.68 2.12 5.62
C ILE A 18 3.00 1.18 4.47
N TRP A 19 3.66 1.70 3.42
CA TRP A 19 4.06 0.88 2.28
C TRP A 19 5.06 -0.19 2.68
N ALA A 20 6.05 0.15 3.51
CA ALA A 20 7.03 -0.80 4.01
C ALA A 20 6.35 -1.96 4.75
N ASN A 21 5.36 -1.66 5.58
CA ASN A 21 4.60 -2.70 6.27
C ASN A 21 3.81 -3.58 5.30
N LEU A 22 3.15 -2.98 4.31
CA LEU A 22 2.39 -3.75 3.32
C LEU A 22 3.29 -4.70 2.55
N VAL A 23 4.45 -4.22 2.09
CA VAL A 23 5.43 -5.05 1.38
C VAL A 23 5.91 -6.20 2.27
N LYS A 24 6.37 -5.89 3.46
CA LYS A 24 6.89 -6.90 4.38
C LYS A 24 5.83 -7.93 4.75
N SER A 25 4.65 -7.48 5.12
CA SER A 25 3.55 -8.36 5.54
C SER A 25 3.06 -9.24 4.40
N SER A 26 3.00 -8.68 3.18
CA SER A 26 2.62 -9.44 1.99
C SER A 26 3.65 -10.52 1.69
N ASN A 27 4.94 -10.21 1.80
CA ASN A 27 6.01 -11.17 1.53
C ASN A 27 5.97 -12.37 2.48
N ILE A 28 5.62 -12.16 3.74
CA ILE A 28 5.53 -13.24 4.72
C ILE A 28 4.09 -13.76 4.91
N LYS A 29 3.15 -13.20 4.16
CA LYS A 29 1.73 -13.59 4.18
C LYS A 29 1.12 -13.47 5.57
N ASP A 30 1.45 -12.37 6.25
CA ASP A 30 0.95 -12.07 7.59
C ASP A 30 -0.29 -11.19 7.50
N TYR A 31 -1.46 -11.81 7.56
CA TYR A 31 -2.74 -11.12 7.41
C TYR A 31 -2.93 -10.03 8.47
N GLY A 32 -2.65 -10.34 9.73
CA GLY A 32 -2.86 -9.39 10.81
C GLY A 32 -2.05 -8.11 10.64
N SER A 33 -0.76 -8.25 10.33
CA SER A 33 0.11 -7.08 10.11
C SER A 33 -0.25 -6.35 8.82
N PHE A 34 -0.60 -7.09 7.77
CA PHE A 34 -0.98 -6.49 6.48
C PHE A 34 -2.19 -5.58 6.62
N THR A 35 -3.17 -5.95 7.43
CA THR A 35 -4.45 -5.24 7.51
C THR A 35 -4.48 -4.13 8.56
N LYS A 36 -3.42 -3.94 9.33
CA LYS A 36 -3.47 -3.01 10.47
C LYS A 36 -3.78 -1.56 10.09
N ASP A 37 -3.37 -1.11 8.90
CA ASP A 37 -3.59 0.25 8.44
C ASP A 37 -4.71 0.38 7.39
N LEU A 38 -5.42 -0.71 7.11
CA LEU A 38 -6.48 -0.68 6.11
C LEU A 38 -7.72 0.04 6.64
N SER A 39 -8.36 0.82 5.76
CA SER A 39 -9.64 1.45 6.10
C SER A 39 -10.73 0.41 6.30
N SER A 40 -11.81 0.79 6.98
CA SER A 40 -12.97 -0.08 7.16
C SER A 40 -13.52 -0.55 5.82
N GLN A 41 -13.56 0.35 4.85
CA GLN A 41 -14.03 0.05 3.50
C GLN A 41 -13.15 -1.02 2.83
N MET A 42 -11.84 -0.87 2.94
CA MET A 42 -10.91 -1.82 2.33
C MET A 42 -10.94 -3.17 3.02
N LEU A 43 -11.07 -3.20 4.34
CA LEU A 43 -11.16 -4.43 5.12
C LEU A 43 -12.35 -5.28 4.71
N TYR A 44 -13.42 -4.65 4.27
CA TYR A 44 -14.62 -5.36 3.84
C TYR A 44 -14.34 -6.30 2.67
N GLY A 45 -13.51 -5.86 1.70
CA GLY A 45 -13.13 -6.68 0.56
C GLY A 45 -11.83 -7.47 0.74
N ALA A 46 -10.94 -6.99 1.60
CA ALA A 46 -9.64 -7.60 1.83
C ALA A 46 -9.68 -8.51 3.07
N ASN A 47 -10.61 -9.47 3.08
CA ASN A 47 -10.71 -10.43 4.17
C ASN A 47 -9.63 -11.50 4.05
N GLU A 48 -9.49 -12.32 5.10
CA GLU A 48 -8.42 -13.32 5.17
C GLU A 48 -8.49 -14.34 4.03
N VAL A 49 -9.68 -14.74 3.64
CA VAL A 49 -9.86 -15.70 2.55
C VAL A 49 -9.39 -15.11 1.23
N GLU A 50 -9.81 -13.88 0.92
CA GLU A 50 -9.45 -13.21 -0.33
C GLU A 50 -7.95 -12.91 -0.41
N LEU A 51 -7.35 -12.43 0.67
CA LEU A 51 -5.91 -12.19 0.70
C LEU A 51 -5.13 -13.49 0.57
N GLY A 52 -5.59 -14.54 1.22
CA GLY A 52 -4.98 -15.86 1.10
C GLY A 52 -4.98 -16.36 -0.34
N LYS A 53 -6.07 -16.15 -1.07
CA LYS A 53 -6.16 -16.51 -2.49
C LYS A 53 -5.19 -15.69 -3.34
N GLN A 54 -5.10 -14.39 -3.10
CA GLN A 54 -4.17 -13.52 -3.84
C GLN A 54 -2.74 -13.95 -3.62
N TRP A 55 -2.35 -14.20 -2.38
CA TRP A 55 -0.99 -14.65 -2.08
C TRP A 55 -0.66 -16.02 -2.66
N ALA A 56 -1.66 -16.91 -2.74
CA ALA A 56 -1.47 -18.23 -3.32
C ALA A 56 -1.32 -18.19 -4.83
N ASN A 57 -1.98 -17.24 -5.50
CA ASN A 57 -2.06 -17.18 -6.96
C ASN A 57 -1.22 -16.08 -7.61
N ASN A 58 -0.54 -15.25 -6.84
CA ASN A 58 0.26 -14.15 -7.38
C ASN A 58 1.61 -14.08 -6.68
N GLU A 59 2.62 -14.66 -7.31
CA GLU A 59 3.97 -14.69 -6.76
C GLU A 59 4.56 -13.28 -6.61
N LEU A 60 4.22 -12.37 -7.51
CA LEU A 60 4.76 -11.02 -7.47
C LEU A 60 4.50 -10.34 -6.11
N ILE A 61 3.26 -10.40 -5.61
CA ILE A 61 2.90 -9.67 -4.39
C ILE A 61 3.47 -10.30 -3.11
N SER A 62 4.09 -11.46 -3.21
CA SER A 62 4.77 -12.10 -2.07
C SER A 62 6.28 -12.18 -2.25
N THR A 63 6.84 -11.47 -3.23
CA THR A 63 8.27 -11.41 -3.51
C THR A 63 8.74 -9.99 -3.81
N LEU A 64 8.17 -9.01 -3.13
CA LEU A 64 8.47 -7.60 -3.38
C LEU A 64 9.78 -7.19 -2.70
N SER A 65 10.58 -6.38 -3.39
CA SER A 65 11.79 -5.82 -2.81
C SER A 65 11.43 -4.78 -1.76
N GLU A 66 12.14 -4.79 -0.64
CA GLU A 66 11.96 -3.78 0.39
C GLU A 66 12.79 -2.53 0.05
N GLY A 67 12.41 -1.40 0.62
CA GLY A 67 13.17 -0.16 0.48
C GLY A 67 12.91 0.63 -0.80
N CYS A 68 11.93 0.24 -1.60
CA CYS A 68 11.55 1.01 -2.79
C CYS A 68 10.95 2.35 -2.36
N LYS A 69 11.31 3.41 -3.07
CA LYS A 69 10.92 4.77 -2.71
C LYS A 69 9.84 5.32 -3.62
N ALA A 70 8.98 6.17 -3.04
CA ALA A 70 7.97 6.88 -3.81
C ALA A 70 8.62 7.91 -4.72
N PHE A 71 8.04 8.11 -5.91
CA PHE A 71 8.52 9.12 -6.85
C PHE A 71 7.48 10.23 -7.10
N GLY A 72 6.33 10.17 -6.47
CA GLY A 72 5.33 11.21 -6.58
C GLY A 72 4.02 10.85 -5.94
N CYS A 73 3.12 11.79 -5.89
CA CYS A 73 1.77 11.55 -5.41
C CYS A 73 0.77 12.39 -6.18
N ILE A 74 -0.47 11.94 -6.21
CA ILE A 74 -1.58 12.57 -6.92
C ILE A 74 -2.75 12.68 -5.96
N ARG A 75 -3.33 13.88 -5.87
CA ARG A 75 -4.53 14.11 -5.06
C ARG A 75 -5.77 13.99 -5.93
N ARG A 76 -6.74 13.26 -5.43
CA ARG A 76 -8.01 13.09 -6.14
C ARG A 76 -9.15 12.95 -5.13
N GLY A 77 -10.05 13.92 -5.10
CA GLY A 77 -11.14 13.93 -4.14
C GLY A 77 -10.62 13.99 -2.71
N LEU A 78 -11.02 13.04 -1.90
CA LEU A 78 -10.62 12.96 -0.49
C LEU A 78 -9.40 12.07 -0.26
N HIS A 79 -8.79 11.58 -1.35
CA HIS A 79 -7.68 10.64 -1.26
C HIS A 79 -6.43 11.16 -1.93
N VAL A 80 -5.30 10.57 -1.57
CA VAL A 80 -4.03 10.79 -2.25
C VAL A 80 -3.47 9.43 -2.66
N THR A 81 -2.97 9.37 -3.90
CA THR A 81 -2.31 8.17 -4.43
C THR A 81 -0.82 8.41 -4.47
N ILE A 82 -0.06 7.56 -3.81
CA ILE A 82 1.40 7.62 -3.80
C ILE A 82 1.91 6.57 -4.79
N LEU A 83 2.88 6.97 -5.62
CA LEU A 83 3.41 6.15 -6.70
C LEU A 83 4.81 5.66 -6.36
N TYR A 84 5.03 4.36 -6.49
CA TYR A 84 6.31 3.71 -6.20
C TYR A 84 6.83 2.99 -7.45
N LYS A 85 8.14 3.08 -7.67
CA LYS A 85 8.82 2.19 -8.60
C LYS A 85 9.22 0.95 -7.81
N GLN A 86 8.45 -0.10 -7.93
CA GLN A 86 8.60 -1.32 -7.15
C GLN A 86 9.33 -2.39 -7.96
N THR A 87 10.22 -3.13 -7.30
CA THR A 87 10.87 -4.29 -7.92
C THR A 87 10.54 -5.54 -7.11
N SER A 88 10.89 -6.70 -7.66
CA SER A 88 10.69 -8.00 -7.01
C SER A 88 12.04 -8.67 -6.81
N THR A 89 12.15 -9.49 -5.75
CA THR A 89 13.36 -10.28 -5.51
C THR A 89 13.47 -11.48 -6.44
N LYS A 90 12.37 -11.88 -7.09
CA LYS A 90 12.33 -13.07 -7.95
C LYS A 90 11.94 -12.78 -9.38
N ILE A 91 11.03 -11.84 -9.60
CA ILE A 91 10.49 -11.55 -10.92
C ILE A 91 11.21 -10.32 -11.47
N PRO A 92 11.90 -10.45 -12.63
CA PRO A 92 12.62 -9.31 -13.21
C PRO A 92 11.68 -8.23 -13.72
N GLY A 93 12.18 -7.00 -13.75
CA GLY A 93 11.45 -5.85 -14.27
C GLY A 93 11.09 -4.85 -13.16
N GLU A 94 10.46 -3.78 -13.61
CA GLU A 94 9.99 -2.72 -12.73
C GLU A 94 8.47 -2.66 -12.77
N PHE A 95 7.87 -2.39 -11.62
CA PHE A 95 6.42 -2.41 -11.46
C PHE A 95 5.95 -1.11 -10.84
N LEU A 96 4.71 -0.73 -11.13
CA LEU A 96 4.11 0.44 -10.53
C LEU A 96 3.36 0.04 -9.27
N GLY A 97 3.85 0.51 -8.12
CA GLY A 97 3.13 0.38 -6.86
C GLY A 97 2.24 1.59 -6.65
N ARG A 98 0.99 1.37 -6.31
CA ARG A 98 0.04 2.44 -6.00
C ARG A 98 -0.52 2.23 -4.60
N LEU A 99 -0.37 3.26 -3.76
CA LEU A 99 -0.91 3.29 -2.42
C LEU A 99 -1.89 4.44 -2.32
N VAL A 100 -3.16 4.13 -2.04
CA VAL A 100 -4.18 5.16 -1.87
C VAL A 100 -4.42 5.37 -0.38
N LEU A 101 -4.21 6.59 0.09
CA LEU A 101 -4.43 6.99 1.47
C LEU A 101 -5.57 7.98 1.58
N GLY A 102 -6.28 7.92 2.69
CA GLY A 102 -7.33 8.87 3.02
C GLY A 102 -7.50 8.94 4.52
N ASP A 103 -8.31 9.89 4.96
CA ASP A 103 -8.62 10.04 6.38
C ASP A 103 -9.81 9.17 6.76
N GLU A 104 -9.72 8.49 7.89
CA GLU A 104 -10.82 7.79 8.51
C GLU A 104 -10.88 8.25 9.97
N GLY A 105 -11.77 9.21 10.23
CA GLY A 105 -11.74 9.93 11.50
C GLY A 105 -10.47 10.76 11.57
N GLU A 106 -9.70 10.61 12.63
CA GLU A 106 -8.43 11.33 12.82
C GLU A 106 -7.22 10.52 12.34
N LEU A 107 -7.45 9.33 11.81
CA LEU A 107 -6.37 8.44 11.38
C LEU A 107 -6.25 8.43 9.87
N VAL A 108 -5.02 8.30 9.38
CA VAL A 108 -4.74 8.05 7.96
C VAL A 108 -4.79 6.54 7.74
N LYS A 109 -5.59 6.12 6.78
CA LYS A 109 -5.80 4.70 6.47
C LYS A 109 -5.59 4.41 5.00
N VAL A 110 -5.38 3.14 4.69
CA VAL A 110 -5.19 2.65 3.32
C VAL A 110 -6.56 2.37 2.70
N PHE A 111 -6.83 3.00 1.56
CA PHE A 111 -8.06 2.80 0.79
C PHE A 111 -7.81 2.00 -0.48
N GLY A 112 -6.57 1.74 -0.82
CA GLY A 112 -6.20 0.91 -1.95
C GLY A 112 -4.71 0.65 -1.98
N ALA A 113 -4.31 -0.53 -2.45
CA ALA A 113 -2.90 -0.89 -2.63
C ALA A 113 -2.82 -1.90 -3.77
N THR A 114 -2.11 -1.56 -4.83
CA THR A 114 -2.01 -2.39 -6.03
C THR A 114 -0.61 -2.35 -6.61
N ILE A 115 -0.25 -3.41 -7.34
CA ILE A 115 0.99 -3.50 -8.11
C ILE A 115 0.64 -3.81 -9.56
N PHE A 116 1.21 -3.04 -10.47
CA PHE A 116 0.98 -3.24 -11.91
C PHE A 116 2.23 -3.68 -12.63
#